data_637f002d53c2cb2943473567a0f766bb
#
_entry.id   637f002d53c2cb2943473567a0f766bb
#
_cell.length_a   1.000
_cell.length_b   1.000
_cell.length_c   1.000
_cell.angle_alpha   90.00
_cell.angle_beta   90.00
_cell.angle_gamma   90.00
#
_symmetry.space_group_name_H-M   'P 1'
#
loop_
_entity.id
_entity.type
_entity.pdbx_description
1 polymer ?
#
loop_
_entity_poly.entity_id
_entity_poly.type
_entity_poly.pdbx_seq_one_letter_code
_entity_poly.pdbx_strand_id
1 'polypeptide(L)'
;MAARSLAFALALATITGCASVGTSGGSGRYDFAIIGDMPYTRVQEQEYQRTLAALNAAELAFVAHVGDFQFDARPYNANPSLASMPCVDESYQAIYESFQGVRHPLVLTPGDNDWADCAPLKARKVDPLALLEKVRATFYPPGHSLGQRTMPVVNQSSDPQFAKFRENLRWSVGGVVFATVHIVGSNDNTGHGPQTDAEQAERKAANIAWLKAAFAEASKPDKRGLVVITQANPGFENFWPPAAKTRYFLP
;
A
#
# COMPACT_ATOMS: atom_id res chain seq x y z
N MET A 1 42.73 29.92 63.75
CA MET A 1 43.09 29.40 62.40
C MET A 1 41.81 28.88 61.74
N ALA A 2 41.28 29.66 60.83
CA ALA A 2 40.00 29.33 60.17
C ALA A 2 40.27 28.74 58.76
N ALA A 3 39.85 27.50 58.53
CA ALA A 3 39.93 26.87 57.24
C ALA A 3 38.71 27.23 56.40
N ARG A 4 38.90 27.88 55.28
CA ARG A 4 37.88 28.18 54.28
C ARG A 4 37.81 27.04 53.26
N SER A 5 36.65 26.31 53.27
CA SER A 5 36.35 25.35 52.21
C SER A 5 35.78 26.06 50.98
N LEU A 6 36.46 25.92 49.84
CA LEU A 6 35.96 26.34 48.53
C LEU A 6 35.05 25.22 47.97
N ALA A 7 33.78 25.50 47.78
CA ALA A 7 32.88 24.65 47.04
C ALA A 7 32.94 24.98 45.54
N PHE A 8 33.37 24.03 44.72
CA PHE A 8 33.29 24.11 43.26
C PHE A 8 31.90 23.65 42.81
N ALA A 9 31.15 24.58 42.28
CA ALA A 9 29.88 24.27 41.60
C ALA A 9 30.16 23.87 40.16
N LEU A 10 29.91 22.58 39.84
CA LEU A 10 29.97 22.06 38.47
C LEU A 10 28.62 22.34 37.78
N ALA A 11 28.61 23.31 36.86
CA ALA A 11 27.44 23.60 36.03
C ALA A 11 27.38 22.58 34.86
N LEU A 12 26.40 21.65 34.94
CA LEU A 12 26.11 20.73 33.87
C LEU A 12 25.26 21.46 32.82
N ALA A 13 25.85 21.86 31.71
CA ALA A 13 25.15 22.42 30.58
C ALA A 13 24.51 21.26 29.78
N THR A 14 23.21 21.06 29.92
CA THR A 14 22.42 20.15 29.04
C THR A 14 22.25 20.84 27.68
N ILE A 15 22.98 20.36 26.69
CA ILE A 15 22.75 20.74 25.29
C ILE A 15 21.54 19.95 24.81
N THR A 16 20.35 20.57 24.83
CA THR A 16 19.15 20.07 24.18
C THR A 16 19.31 20.30 22.68
N GLY A 17 19.89 19.35 21.99
CA GLY A 17 19.93 19.33 20.53
C GLY A 17 18.54 19.13 19.99
N CYS A 18 17.83 20.18 19.60
CA CYS A 18 16.71 20.09 18.70
C CYS A 18 17.23 19.56 17.36
N ALA A 19 17.08 18.26 17.11
CA ALA A 19 17.21 17.73 15.78
C ALA A 19 16.05 18.30 14.95
N SER A 20 16.29 19.42 14.26
CA SER A 20 15.42 19.88 13.20
C SER A 20 15.45 18.81 12.13
N VAL A 21 14.35 18.04 12.00
CA VAL A 21 14.08 17.25 10.81
C VAL A 21 13.96 18.27 9.68
N GLY A 22 15.06 18.44 8.97
CA GLY A 22 15.10 19.29 7.80
C GLY A 22 14.16 18.72 6.76
N THR A 23 12.99 19.34 6.59
CA THR A 23 12.22 19.22 5.37
C THR A 23 13.05 19.88 4.27
N SER A 24 13.94 19.11 3.65
CA SER A 24 14.64 19.53 2.46
C SER A 24 13.63 19.65 1.33
N GLY A 25 13.07 20.85 1.15
CA GLY A 25 12.35 21.26 -0.06
C GLY A 25 13.34 21.41 -1.23
N GLY A 26 14.20 20.41 -1.43
CA GLY A 26 15.14 20.36 -2.52
C GLY A 26 14.46 19.73 -3.74
N SER A 27 14.58 20.38 -4.90
CA SER A 27 14.30 19.83 -6.24
C SER A 27 15.23 18.65 -6.62
N GLY A 28 15.66 17.89 -5.63
CA GLY A 28 16.57 16.77 -5.79
C GLY A 28 15.89 15.58 -6.45
N ARG A 29 16.63 14.86 -7.28
CA ARG A 29 16.26 13.54 -7.80
C ARG A 29 16.06 12.57 -6.63
N TYR A 30 15.04 11.77 -6.67
CA TYR A 30 14.82 10.65 -5.78
C TYR A 30 14.37 9.43 -6.60
N ASP A 31 14.67 8.26 -6.09
CA ASP A 31 14.25 7.01 -6.69
C ASP A 31 13.23 6.34 -5.76
N PHE A 32 12.28 5.63 -6.32
CA PHE A 32 11.35 4.76 -5.61
C PHE A 32 11.18 3.47 -6.40
N ALA A 33 10.75 2.40 -5.74
CA ALA A 33 10.48 1.12 -6.38
C ALA A 33 8.98 0.84 -6.46
N ILE A 34 8.58 0.14 -7.53
CA ILE A 34 7.25 -0.48 -7.66
C ILE A 34 7.47 -1.98 -7.80
N ILE A 35 6.78 -2.79 -7.00
CA ILE A 35 6.78 -4.24 -7.02
C ILE A 35 5.35 -4.76 -6.91
N GLY A 36 5.10 -5.98 -7.34
CA GLY A 36 3.80 -6.66 -7.23
C GLY A 36 3.82 -8.02 -7.91
N ASP A 37 2.69 -8.73 -7.92
CA ASP A 37 2.48 -9.98 -8.64
C ASP A 37 3.47 -11.09 -8.26
N MET A 38 3.85 -11.18 -7.00
CA MET A 38 4.74 -12.24 -6.48
C MET A 38 4.71 -12.33 -4.94
N PRO A 39 5.01 -13.53 -4.38
CA PRO A 39 5.34 -14.77 -5.07
C PRO A 39 4.11 -15.65 -5.34
N TYR A 40 4.03 -16.29 -6.51
CA TYR A 40 2.98 -17.25 -6.89
C TYR A 40 3.45 -18.69 -6.89
N THR A 41 4.77 -18.90 -6.86
CA THR A 41 5.40 -20.23 -6.87
C THR A 41 6.57 -20.29 -5.88
N ARG A 42 6.99 -21.50 -5.55
CA ARG A 42 8.18 -21.72 -4.68
C ARG A 42 9.46 -21.13 -5.28
N VAL A 43 9.58 -21.10 -6.60
CA VAL A 43 10.72 -20.45 -7.26
C VAL A 43 10.65 -18.94 -7.05
N GLN A 44 9.48 -18.35 -7.22
CA GLN A 44 9.27 -16.93 -7.00
C GLN A 44 9.45 -16.53 -5.52
N GLU A 45 9.22 -17.43 -4.55
CA GLU A 45 9.54 -17.14 -3.15
C GLU A 45 11.03 -16.80 -2.96
N GLN A 46 11.92 -17.54 -3.64
CA GLN A 46 13.35 -17.25 -3.58
C GLN A 46 13.70 -15.94 -4.32
N GLU A 47 13.07 -15.69 -5.46
CA GLU A 47 13.24 -14.46 -6.22
C GLU A 47 12.73 -13.26 -5.45
N TYR A 48 11.61 -13.41 -4.75
CA TYR A 48 11.04 -12.37 -3.89
C TYR A 48 12.01 -12.01 -2.76
N GLN A 49 12.64 -12.99 -2.10
CA GLN A 49 13.65 -12.71 -1.08
C GLN A 49 14.86 -11.95 -1.65
N ARG A 50 15.29 -12.28 -2.88
CA ARG A 50 16.35 -11.51 -3.58
C ARG A 50 15.90 -10.09 -3.89
N THR A 51 14.65 -9.91 -4.32
CA THR A 51 14.06 -8.60 -4.57
C THR A 51 14.02 -7.77 -3.30
N LEU A 52 13.58 -8.32 -2.17
CA LEU A 52 13.60 -7.62 -0.88
C LEU A 52 15.02 -7.23 -0.46
N ALA A 53 15.99 -8.11 -0.65
CA ALA A 53 17.40 -7.82 -0.37
C ALA A 53 17.92 -6.67 -1.25
N ALA A 54 17.59 -6.67 -2.54
CA ALA A 54 17.98 -5.60 -3.47
C ALA A 54 17.33 -4.26 -3.11
N LEU A 55 16.03 -4.26 -2.74
CA LEU A 55 15.35 -3.08 -2.24
C LEU A 55 16.04 -2.53 -1.00
N ASN A 56 16.37 -3.40 -0.04
CA ASN A 56 17.03 -3.00 1.20
C ASN A 56 18.46 -2.47 1.00
N ALA A 57 19.13 -2.86 -0.08
CA ALA A 57 20.46 -2.36 -0.46
C ALA A 57 20.42 -1.02 -1.22
N ALA A 58 19.30 -0.71 -1.89
CA ALA A 58 19.14 0.52 -2.65
C ALA A 58 18.84 1.73 -1.74
N GLU A 59 19.05 2.95 -2.26
CA GLU A 59 18.60 4.18 -1.61
C GLU A 59 17.29 4.64 -2.24
N LEU A 60 16.16 4.35 -1.57
CA LEU A 60 14.82 4.63 -2.05
C LEU A 60 14.07 5.58 -1.12
N ALA A 61 13.27 6.46 -1.70
CA ALA A 61 12.34 7.30 -0.96
C ALA A 61 11.21 6.46 -0.33
N PHE A 62 10.70 5.50 -1.10
CA PHE A 62 9.69 4.54 -0.66
C PHE A 62 9.62 3.34 -1.63
N VAL A 63 8.90 2.30 -1.24
CA VAL A 63 8.50 1.16 -2.07
C VAL A 63 6.98 1.18 -2.19
N ALA A 64 6.45 1.04 -3.40
CA ALA A 64 5.03 0.81 -3.65
C ALA A 64 4.82 -0.64 -4.08
N HIS A 65 3.96 -1.37 -3.37
CA HIS A 65 3.51 -2.69 -3.75
C HIS A 65 2.12 -2.57 -4.40
N VAL A 66 1.98 -3.08 -5.62
CA VAL A 66 0.74 -2.95 -6.40
C VAL A 66 -0.21 -4.13 -6.22
N GLY A 67 -0.10 -4.84 -5.12
CA GLY A 67 -0.98 -5.97 -4.81
C GLY A 67 -0.48 -7.29 -5.38
N ASP A 68 -1.36 -8.28 -5.30
CA ASP A 68 -1.08 -9.66 -5.71
C ASP A 68 0.14 -10.25 -5.00
N PHE A 69 0.18 -10.05 -3.68
CA PHE A 69 1.27 -10.55 -2.84
C PHE A 69 1.11 -12.04 -2.45
N GLN A 70 0.04 -12.68 -2.89
CA GLN A 70 -0.23 -14.10 -2.71
C GLN A 70 -1.01 -14.66 -3.89
N PHE A 71 -0.99 -15.99 -4.02
CA PHE A 71 -1.80 -16.72 -4.98
C PHE A 71 -2.23 -18.05 -4.41
N ASP A 72 -3.53 -18.24 -4.23
CA ASP A 72 -4.09 -19.52 -3.80
C ASP A 72 -4.43 -20.38 -5.01
N ALA A 73 -3.51 -21.25 -5.39
CA ALA A 73 -3.68 -22.14 -6.54
C ALA A 73 -4.70 -23.28 -6.32
N ARG A 74 -5.10 -23.56 -5.07
CA ARG A 74 -6.03 -24.65 -4.75
C ARG A 74 -7.37 -24.59 -5.50
N PRO A 75 -7.96 -23.39 -5.72
CA PRO A 75 -9.20 -23.26 -6.50
C PRO A 75 -9.09 -23.76 -7.94
N TYR A 76 -7.93 -23.67 -8.53
CA TYR A 76 -7.73 -23.92 -9.95
C TYR A 76 -7.24 -25.34 -10.26
N ASN A 77 -7.24 -26.27 -9.27
CA ASN A 77 -6.60 -27.59 -9.38
C ASN A 77 -5.17 -27.50 -9.93
N ALA A 78 -4.52 -26.38 -9.68
CA ALA A 78 -3.21 -26.13 -10.19
C ALA A 78 -2.18 -27.09 -9.55
N ASN A 79 -1.10 -27.32 -10.26
CA ASN A 79 0.03 -28.06 -9.76
C ASN A 79 0.42 -27.55 -8.36
N PRO A 80 0.54 -28.42 -7.33
CA PRO A 80 0.92 -28.01 -5.98
C PRO A 80 2.23 -27.23 -5.89
N SER A 81 3.10 -27.33 -6.91
CA SER A 81 4.31 -26.52 -7.02
C SER A 81 4.02 -25.03 -7.30
N LEU A 82 2.81 -24.70 -7.75
CA LEU A 82 2.38 -23.31 -8.00
C LEU A 82 1.76 -22.67 -6.75
N ALA A 83 1.24 -23.47 -5.83
CA ALA A 83 0.60 -22.94 -4.62
C ALA A 83 1.67 -22.47 -3.63
N SER A 84 1.91 -21.19 -3.57
CA SER A 84 2.86 -20.63 -2.60
C SER A 84 2.16 -20.19 -1.32
N MET A 85 1.13 -19.35 -1.43
CA MET A 85 0.48 -18.73 -0.27
C MET A 85 -1.05 -18.82 -0.36
N PRO A 86 -1.68 -19.70 0.45
CA PRO A 86 -3.13 -19.76 0.54
C PRO A 86 -3.69 -18.53 1.28
N CYS A 87 -4.95 -18.20 0.98
CA CYS A 87 -5.66 -17.11 1.67
C CYS A 87 -6.08 -17.54 3.09
N VAL A 88 -5.13 -17.59 3.99
CA VAL A 88 -5.29 -17.93 5.41
C VAL A 88 -4.57 -16.91 6.29
N ASP A 89 -4.92 -16.86 7.56
CA ASP A 89 -4.41 -15.86 8.51
C ASP A 89 -2.89 -15.86 8.61
N GLU A 90 -2.30 -17.05 8.62
CA GLU A 90 -0.86 -17.25 8.72
C GLU A 90 -0.12 -16.66 7.50
N SER A 91 -0.72 -16.75 6.31
CA SER A 91 -0.15 -16.16 5.10
C SER A 91 -0.18 -14.63 5.15
N TYR A 92 -1.29 -14.02 5.56
CA TYR A 92 -1.37 -12.57 5.72
C TYR A 92 -0.37 -12.06 6.76
N GLN A 93 -0.19 -12.79 7.86
CA GLN A 93 0.77 -12.44 8.90
C GLN A 93 2.21 -12.52 8.37
N ALA A 94 2.56 -13.59 7.65
CA ALA A 94 3.90 -13.76 7.08
C ALA A 94 4.22 -12.66 6.05
N ILE A 95 3.24 -12.27 5.21
CA ILE A 95 3.40 -11.15 4.28
C ILE A 95 3.56 -9.82 5.02
N TYR A 96 2.75 -9.58 6.05
CA TYR A 96 2.89 -8.38 6.87
C TYR A 96 4.29 -8.26 7.48
N GLU A 97 4.80 -9.34 8.05
CA GLU A 97 6.16 -9.39 8.61
C GLU A 97 7.23 -9.13 7.54
N SER A 98 7.04 -9.69 6.33
CA SER A 98 7.90 -9.44 5.18
C SER A 98 7.91 -7.96 4.79
N PHE A 99 6.75 -7.30 4.73
CA PHE A 99 6.66 -5.88 4.44
C PHE A 99 7.29 -5.01 5.53
N GLN A 100 7.15 -5.41 6.80
CA GLN A 100 7.82 -4.74 7.91
C GLN A 100 9.34 -4.95 7.89
N GLY A 101 9.84 -5.99 7.21
CA GLY A 101 11.27 -6.23 6.98
C GLY A 101 11.90 -5.33 5.92
N VAL A 102 11.10 -4.60 5.13
CA VAL A 102 11.60 -3.64 4.14
C VAL A 102 12.17 -2.40 4.84
N ARG A 103 13.42 -2.04 4.55
CA ARG A 103 14.11 -0.90 5.16
C ARG A 103 13.41 0.44 4.93
N HIS A 104 12.78 0.58 3.77
CA HIS A 104 12.14 1.82 3.30
C HIS A 104 10.66 1.90 3.70
N PRO A 105 10.05 3.09 3.71
CA PRO A 105 8.60 3.22 3.76
C PRO A 105 7.96 2.35 2.66
N LEU A 106 6.99 1.52 3.02
CA LEU A 106 6.26 0.69 2.08
C LEU A 106 4.78 1.05 2.09
N VAL A 107 4.24 1.31 0.91
CA VAL A 107 2.80 1.51 0.67
C VAL A 107 2.27 0.38 -0.18
N LEU A 108 1.02 0.02 0.04
CA LEU A 108 0.35 -1.08 -0.65
C LEU A 108 -0.96 -0.58 -1.27
N THR A 109 -1.29 -1.02 -2.49
CA THR A 109 -2.67 -1.10 -2.99
C THR A 109 -3.02 -2.57 -3.17
N PRO A 110 -4.20 -3.05 -2.72
CA PRO A 110 -4.53 -4.46 -2.84
C PRO A 110 -4.69 -4.88 -4.30
N GLY A 111 -4.36 -6.14 -4.60
CA GLY A 111 -4.74 -6.81 -5.82
C GLY A 111 -5.92 -7.74 -5.62
N ASP A 112 -6.41 -8.36 -6.69
CA ASP A 112 -7.52 -9.31 -6.65
C ASP A 112 -7.14 -10.63 -5.97
N ASN A 113 -5.91 -11.12 -6.17
CA ASN A 113 -5.40 -12.31 -5.49
C ASN A 113 -5.34 -12.16 -3.97
N ASP A 114 -5.31 -10.94 -3.46
CA ASP A 114 -5.17 -10.68 -2.03
C ASP A 114 -6.46 -10.93 -1.27
N TRP A 115 -7.61 -10.97 -1.96
CA TRP A 115 -8.92 -11.16 -1.33
C TRP A 115 -10.00 -11.71 -2.28
N ALA A 116 -10.25 -11.10 -3.45
CA ALA A 116 -11.34 -11.43 -4.35
C ALA A 116 -11.18 -12.85 -4.91
N ASP A 117 -10.01 -13.19 -5.42
CA ASP A 117 -9.69 -14.46 -6.04
C ASP A 117 -9.39 -15.58 -5.03
N CYS A 118 -9.39 -15.25 -3.75
CA CYS A 118 -9.37 -16.26 -2.69
C CYS A 118 -10.64 -17.12 -2.63
N ALA A 119 -11.73 -16.65 -3.20
CA ALA A 119 -13.05 -17.28 -3.09
C ALA A 119 -13.66 -17.76 -4.42
N PRO A 120 -12.92 -18.07 -5.49
CA PRO A 120 -13.53 -18.30 -6.82
C PRO A 120 -14.34 -19.58 -6.93
N LEU A 121 -14.42 -20.41 -5.91
CA LEU A 121 -15.09 -21.70 -6.02
C LEU A 121 -16.20 -21.87 -4.99
N LYS A 122 -17.34 -22.32 -5.51
CA LYS A 122 -18.51 -22.76 -4.72
C LYS A 122 -18.18 -23.79 -3.63
N ALA A 123 -17.02 -24.48 -3.74
CA ALA A 123 -16.55 -25.45 -2.74
C ALA A 123 -15.91 -24.79 -1.51
N ARG A 124 -15.50 -23.52 -1.57
CA ARG A 124 -14.93 -22.78 -0.44
C ARG A 124 -15.98 -21.87 0.17
N LYS A 125 -16.17 -22.03 1.46
CA LYS A 125 -16.96 -21.11 2.27
C LYS A 125 -16.09 -19.90 2.71
N VAL A 126 -15.37 -19.30 1.76
CA VAL A 126 -14.57 -18.11 2.04
C VAL A 126 -15.33 -16.89 1.52
N ASP A 127 -15.57 -15.94 2.40
CA ASP A 127 -16.19 -14.68 2.05
C ASP A 127 -15.12 -13.69 1.62
N PRO A 128 -15.07 -13.26 0.34
CA PRO A 128 -14.07 -12.30 -0.13
C PRO A 128 -14.18 -10.95 0.59
N LEU A 129 -15.37 -10.55 1.01
CA LEU A 129 -15.55 -9.28 1.72
C LEU A 129 -14.98 -9.35 3.14
N ALA A 130 -15.06 -10.49 3.81
CA ALA A 130 -14.39 -10.71 5.09
C ALA A 130 -12.86 -10.68 4.93
N LEU A 131 -12.34 -11.24 3.83
CA LEU A 131 -10.90 -11.16 3.52
C LEU A 131 -10.47 -9.72 3.20
N LEU A 132 -11.28 -8.96 2.46
CA LEU A 132 -11.01 -7.54 2.23
C LEU A 132 -10.90 -6.76 3.53
N GLU A 133 -11.80 -6.97 4.48
CA GLU A 133 -11.70 -6.32 5.79
C GLU A 133 -10.46 -6.77 6.57
N LYS A 134 -10.04 -8.03 6.43
CA LYS A 134 -8.76 -8.50 6.99
C LYS A 134 -7.57 -7.78 6.36
N VAL A 135 -7.51 -7.66 5.04
CA VAL A 135 -6.47 -6.90 4.32
C VAL A 135 -6.43 -5.46 4.82
N ARG A 136 -7.59 -4.80 4.93
CA ARG A 136 -7.71 -3.44 5.46
C ARG A 136 -7.21 -3.32 6.90
N ALA A 137 -7.52 -4.28 7.74
CA ALA A 137 -7.10 -4.26 9.15
C ALA A 137 -5.60 -4.55 9.34
N THR A 138 -5.04 -5.41 8.50
CA THR A 138 -3.65 -5.87 8.64
C THR A 138 -2.64 -4.89 8.07
N PHE A 139 -2.89 -4.33 6.87
CA PHE A 139 -1.86 -3.65 6.09
C PHE A 139 -1.96 -2.13 6.08
N TYR A 140 -2.99 -1.53 6.70
CA TYR A 140 -3.22 -0.08 6.61
C TYR A 140 -3.29 0.59 7.97
N PRO A 141 -2.12 0.78 8.63
CA PRO A 141 -2.05 1.56 9.85
C PRO A 141 -2.46 3.01 9.59
N PRO A 142 -3.18 3.65 10.53
CA PRO A 142 -3.61 5.03 10.34
C PRO A 142 -2.42 6.00 10.33
N GLY A 143 -2.35 6.84 9.29
CA GLY A 143 -1.45 7.99 9.22
C GLY A 143 0.00 7.69 8.85
N HIS A 144 0.40 6.43 8.68
CA HIS A 144 1.77 6.08 8.28
C HIS A 144 1.85 4.83 7.39
N SER A 145 2.95 4.70 6.65
CA SER A 145 3.26 3.55 5.81
C SER A 145 3.71 2.34 6.64
N LEU A 146 3.84 1.19 5.99
CA LEU A 146 4.58 0.02 6.46
C LEU A 146 6.10 0.24 6.30
N GLY A 147 6.89 -0.79 6.63
CA GLY A 147 8.34 -0.81 6.54
C GLY A 147 9.04 -0.45 7.85
N GLN A 148 10.36 -0.72 7.93
CA GLN A 148 11.17 -0.41 9.12
C GLN A 148 11.27 1.11 9.34
N ARG A 149 11.44 1.89 8.26
CA ARG A 149 11.23 3.33 8.26
C ARG A 149 9.83 3.60 7.76
N THR A 150 9.11 4.45 8.44
CA THR A 150 7.77 4.85 8.03
C THR A 150 7.78 6.27 7.47
N MET A 151 6.80 6.61 6.66
CA MET A 151 6.51 7.97 6.23
C MET A 151 5.05 8.32 6.54
N PRO A 152 4.74 9.60 6.77
CA PRO A 152 3.36 10.04 6.91
C PRO A 152 2.56 9.80 5.62
N VAL A 153 1.37 9.24 5.76
CA VAL A 153 0.39 9.10 4.68
C VAL A 153 -0.98 9.57 5.16
N VAL A 154 -1.80 10.01 4.22
CA VAL A 154 -3.22 10.29 4.48
C VAL A 154 -3.99 9.06 4.00
N ASN A 155 -4.72 8.40 4.91
CA ASN A 155 -5.68 7.36 4.54
C ASN A 155 -7.01 8.03 4.21
N GLN A 156 -7.75 7.55 3.21
CA GLN A 156 -9.10 8.04 2.92
C GLN A 156 -10.04 7.87 4.12
N SER A 157 -9.83 6.83 4.92
CA SER A 157 -10.57 6.57 6.15
C SER A 157 -10.42 7.64 7.25
N SER A 158 -9.52 8.61 7.09
CA SER A 158 -9.47 9.80 7.97
C SER A 158 -10.68 10.73 7.79
N ASP A 159 -11.38 10.61 6.66
CA ASP A 159 -12.69 11.22 6.46
C ASP A 159 -13.78 10.27 6.98
N PRO A 160 -14.61 10.68 7.97
CA PRO A 160 -15.68 9.86 8.52
C PRO A 160 -16.66 9.31 7.47
N GLN A 161 -16.88 10.01 6.37
CA GLN A 161 -17.72 9.54 5.27
C GLN A 161 -17.15 8.29 4.59
N PHE A 162 -15.83 8.12 4.64
CA PHE A 162 -15.11 7.03 3.99
C PHE A 162 -14.33 6.15 4.97
N ALA A 163 -14.78 6.05 6.20
CA ALA A 163 -14.05 5.43 7.33
C ALA A 163 -13.58 3.98 7.07
N LYS A 164 -14.23 3.24 6.19
CA LYS A 164 -13.84 1.85 5.87
C LYS A 164 -12.73 1.74 4.82
N PHE A 165 -12.48 2.78 4.00
CA PHE A 165 -11.52 2.74 2.88
C PHE A 165 -10.12 3.13 3.35
N ARG A 166 -9.48 2.24 4.12
CA ARG A 166 -8.15 2.45 4.70
C ARG A 166 -7.04 2.32 3.67
N GLU A 167 -7.29 1.57 2.62
CA GLU A 167 -6.34 1.17 1.57
C GLU A 167 -6.04 2.27 0.55
N ASN A 168 -6.88 3.28 0.46
CA ASN A 168 -6.60 4.45 -0.36
C ASN A 168 -5.68 5.41 0.40
N LEU A 169 -4.43 5.48 -0.04
CA LEU A 169 -3.35 6.26 0.60
C LEU A 169 -2.91 7.42 -0.28
N ARG A 170 -2.52 8.54 0.33
CA ARG A 170 -1.93 9.70 -0.36
C ARG A 170 -0.74 10.26 0.43
N TRP A 171 0.35 10.57 -0.27
CA TRP A 171 1.56 11.19 0.29
C TRP A 171 2.23 12.08 -0.74
N SER A 172 3.31 12.77 -0.37
CA SER A 172 4.09 13.59 -1.30
C SER A 172 5.58 13.39 -1.06
N VAL A 173 6.34 13.31 -2.16
CA VAL A 173 7.80 13.30 -2.15
C VAL A 173 8.29 14.25 -3.25
N GLY A 174 9.23 15.13 -2.91
CA GLY A 174 9.84 16.06 -3.88
C GLY A 174 8.84 16.95 -4.62
N GLY A 175 7.71 17.27 -4.00
CA GLY A 175 6.62 18.06 -4.62
C GLY A 175 5.68 17.23 -5.52
N VAL A 176 5.94 15.95 -5.74
CA VAL A 176 5.01 15.04 -6.44
C VAL A 176 4.05 14.44 -5.44
N VAL A 177 2.75 14.49 -5.76
CA VAL A 177 1.69 13.81 -5.01
C VAL A 177 1.57 12.39 -5.55
N PHE A 178 1.48 11.42 -4.67
CA PHE A 178 1.20 10.02 -4.96
C PHE A 178 -0.13 9.63 -4.33
N ALA A 179 -0.90 8.80 -5.02
CA ALA A 179 -2.14 8.25 -4.48
C ALA A 179 -2.31 6.79 -4.91
N THR A 180 -2.57 5.89 -3.95
CA THR A 180 -3.08 4.56 -4.26
C THR A 180 -4.59 4.63 -4.45
N VAL A 181 -5.12 3.81 -5.36
CA VAL A 181 -6.56 3.67 -5.61
C VAL A 181 -6.88 2.18 -5.73
N HIS A 182 -7.78 1.70 -4.89
CA HIS A 182 -8.15 0.29 -4.85
C HIS A 182 -9.08 -0.07 -6.01
N ILE A 183 -8.48 -0.45 -7.13
CA ILE A 183 -9.14 -1.02 -8.31
C ILE A 183 -8.37 -2.27 -8.66
N VAL A 184 -9.06 -3.41 -8.74
CA VAL A 184 -8.43 -4.72 -8.92
C VAL A 184 -8.84 -5.39 -10.22
N GLY A 185 -8.06 -6.37 -10.64
CA GLY A 185 -8.41 -7.30 -11.70
C GLY A 185 -9.70 -8.06 -11.41
N SER A 186 -9.87 -9.23 -12.02
CA SER A 186 -11.02 -10.13 -11.80
C SER A 186 -12.38 -9.41 -11.78
N ASN A 187 -12.52 -8.47 -12.74
CA ASN A 187 -13.75 -7.70 -12.91
C ASN A 187 -14.07 -6.75 -11.73
N ASP A 188 -13.04 -6.30 -10.99
CA ASP A 188 -13.17 -5.48 -9.79
C ASP A 188 -14.12 -6.12 -8.75
N ASN A 189 -14.12 -7.47 -8.68
CA ASN A 189 -14.96 -8.32 -7.86
C ASN A 189 -16.48 -8.19 -8.14
N THR A 190 -16.88 -7.80 -9.36
CA THR A 190 -18.30 -7.71 -9.75
C THR A 190 -18.81 -8.99 -10.41
N GLY A 191 -20.13 -9.21 -10.33
CA GLY A 191 -20.81 -10.35 -10.98
C GLY A 191 -20.82 -11.62 -10.15
N HIS A 192 -20.42 -11.56 -8.89
CA HIS A 192 -20.43 -12.71 -7.96
C HIS A 192 -21.63 -12.69 -7.00
N GLY A 193 -22.47 -11.65 -7.05
CA GLY A 193 -23.70 -11.53 -6.29
C GLY A 193 -23.95 -10.11 -5.76
N PRO A 194 -25.16 -9.87 -5.21
CA PRO A 194 -25.58 -8.53 -4.82
C PRO A 194 -24.66 -7.85 -3.78
N GLN A 195 -24.04 -8.63 -2.89
CA GLN A 195 -23.17 -8.08 -1.85
C GLN A 195 -21.83 -7.59 -2.42
N THR A 196 -21.22 -8.36 -3.33
CA THR A 196 -19.98 -7.97 -4.01
C THR A 196 -20.19 -6.78 -4.93
N ASP A 197 -21.32 -6.76 -5.65
CA ASP A 197 -21.69 -5.66 -6.53
C ASP A 197 -21.97 -4.37 -5.73
N ALA A 198 -22.59 -4.48 -4.56
CA ALA A 198 -22.81 -3.34 -3.67
C ALA A 198 -21.51 -2.79 -3.09
N GLU A 199 -20.59 -3.66 -2.66
CA GLU A 199 -19.26 -3.27 -2.18
C GLU A 199 -18.50 -2.52 -3.29
N GLN A 200 -18.45 -3.09 -4.49
CA GLN A 200 -17.76 -2.46 -5.62
C GLN A 200 -18.36 -1.08 -5.94
N ALA A 201 -19.68 -0.95 -5.97
CA ALA A 201 -20.33 0.33 -6.24
C ALA A 201 -19.96 1.39 -5.19
N GLU A 202 -19.92 1.01 -3.90
CA GLU A 202 -19.52 1.90 -2.82
C GLU A 202 -18.02 2.25 -2.91
N ARG A 203 -17.14 1.27 -3.15
CA ARG A 203 -15.71 1.48 -3.33
C ARG A 203 -15.42 2.35 -4.54
N LYS A 204 -16.13 2.17 -5.65
CA LYS A 204 -16.02 3.04 -6.84
C LYS A 204 -16.35 4.49 -6.50
N ALA A 205 -17.44 4.73 -5.76
CA ALA A 205 -17.81 6.09 -5.33
C ALA A 205 -16.72 6.72 -4.43
N ALA A 206 -16.18 5.95 -3.49
CA ALA A 206 -15.09 6.38 -2.64
C ALA A 206 -13.81 6.67 -3.45
N ASN A 207 -13.45 5.80 -4.39
CA ASN A 207 -12.30 5.98 -5.28
C ASN A 207 -12.40 7.26 -6.11
N ILE A 208 -13.58 7.57 -6.65
CA ILE A 208 -13.83 8.82 -7.42
C ILE A 208 -13.63 10.04 -6.52
N ALA A 209 -14.18 10.03 -5.31
CA ALA A 209 -13.99 11.10 -4.34
C ALA A 209 -12.51 11.27 -3.97
N TRP A 210 -11.81 10.16 -3.77
CA TRP A 210 -10.38 10.13 -3.43
C TRP A 210 -9.52 10.69 -4.56
N LEU A 211 -9.75 10.27 -5.81
CA LEU A 211 -9.06 10.81 -6.98
C LEU A 211 -9.28 12.32 -7.13
N LYS A 212 -10.51 12.81 -6.97
CA LYS A 212 -10.79 14.24 -6.99
C LYS A 212 -9.97 14.99 -5.93
N ALA A 213 -9.90 14.46 -4.72
CA ALA A 213 -9.08 15.03 -3.65
C ALA A 213 -7.57 14.98 -3.94
N ALA A 214 -7.10 13.91 -4.60
CA ALA A 214 -5.70 13.81 -5.03
C ALA A 214 -5.34 14.81 -6.13
N PHE A 215 -6.21 15.01 -7.10
CA PHE A 215 -6.04 16.05 -8.14
C PHE A 215 -6.06 17.45 -7.53
N ALA A 216 -6.99 17.73 -6.61
CA ALA A 216 -7.04 19.02 -5.91
C ALA A 216 -5.74 19.28 -5.11
N GLU A 217 -5.20 18.26 -4.43
CA GLU A 217 -3.92 18.38 -3.74
C GLU A 217 -2.77 18.68 -4.72
N ALA A 218 -2.71 17.94 -5.84
CA ALA A 218 -1.66 18.09 -6.84
C ALA A 218 -1.74 19.42 -7.61
N SER A 219 -2.88 20.10 -7.59
CA SER A 219 -3.08 21.41 -8.23
C SER A 219 -2.58 22.58 -7.38
N LYS A 220 -2.09 22.33 -6.16
CA LYS A 220 -1.51 23.40 -5.32
C LYS A 220 -0.21 23.93 -5.93
N PRO A 221 0.13 25.22 -5.74
CA PRO A 221 1.28 25.85 -6.38
C PRO A 221 2.65 25.21 -6.07
N ASP A 222 2.77 24.55 -4.91
CA ASP A 222 3.99 23.87 -4.46
C ASP A 222 4.12 22.45 -5.00
N LYS A 223 3.12 21.95 -5.75
CA LYS A 223 3.10 20.60 -6.30
C LYS A 223 3.55 20.58 -7.76
N ARG A 224 4.16 19.47 -8.14
CA ARG A 224 4.75 19.26 -9.48
C ARG A 224 3.95 18.29 -10.33
N GLY A 225 3.07 17.50 -9.75
CA GLY A 225 2.27 16.50 -10.45
C GLY A 225 1.65 15.46 -9.53
N LEU A 226 0.89 14.55 -10.15
CA LEU A 226 0.22 13.43 -9.49
C LEU A 226 0.65 12.11 -10.15
N VAL A 227 0.99 11.12 -9.34
CA VAL A 227 1.14 9.72 -9.74
C VAL A 227 0.03 8.93 -9.06
N VAL A 228 -0.80 8.25 -9.86
CA VAL A 228 -1.84 7.33 -9.37
C VAL A 228 -1.33 5.91 -9.51
N ILE A 229 -1.46 5.12 -8.47
CA ILE A 229 -1.01 3.74 -8.38
C ILE A 229 -2.23 2.85 -8.12
N THR A 230 -2.43 1.84 -8.95
CA THR A 230 -3.51 0.85 -8.82
C THR A 230 -3.02 -0.50 -9.31
N GLN A 231 -3.66 -1.60 -8.89
CA GLN A 231 -3.29 -2.94 -9.35
C GLN A 231 -3.85 -3.19 -10.76
N ALA A 232 -5.12 -2.92 -10.99
CA ALA A 232 -5.73 -3.17 -12.29
C ALA A 232 -5.12 -2.29 -13.38
N ASN A 233 -4.73 -2.90 -14.51
CA ASN A 233 -4.38 -2.18 -15.73
C ASN A 233 -5.65 -1.61 -16.38
N PRO A 234 -5.79 -0.29 -16.50
CA PRO A 234 -6.95 0.32 -17.13
C PRO A 234 -7.00 0.09 -18.65
N GLY A 235 -5.96 -0.46 -19.26
CA GLY A 235 -5.92 -0.80 -20.67
C GLY A 235 -5.90 0.40 -21.59
N PHE A 236 -5.37 1.54 -21.15
CA PHE A 236 -5.30 2.76 -21.99
C PHE A 236 -4.47 2.56 -23.25
N GLU A 237 -3.49 1.66 -23.20
CA GLU A 237 -2.63 1.29 -24.33
C GLU A 237 -3.32 0.37 -25.34
N ASN A 238 -4.44 -0.22 -25.00
CA ASN A 238 -5.18 -1.14 -25.85
C ASN A 238 -6.36 -0.43 -26.53
N PHE A 239 -6.62 -0.75 -27.80
CA PHE A 239 -7.85 -0.34 -28.50
C PHE A 239 -9.05 -1.20 -28.05
N TRP A 240 -9.30 -1.26 -26.76
CA TRP A 240 -10.44 -1.97 -26.23
C TRP A 240 -11.73 -1.22 -26.52
N PRO A 241 -12.85 -1.92 -26.75
CA PRO A 241 -14.13 -1.27 -26.95
C PRO A 241 -14.42 -0.26 -25.82
N PRO A 242 -15.04 0.89 -26.12
CA PRO A 242 -15.34 1.91 -25.12
C PRO A 242 -16.00 1.39 -23.85
N ALA A 243 -16.87 0.37 -23.96
CA ALA A 243 -17.53 -0.27 -22.82
C ALA A 243 -16.57 -0.95 -21.84
N ALA A 244 -15.44 -1.47 -22.29
CA ALA A 244 -14.46 -2.08 -21.39
C ALA A 244 -13.63 -1.04 -20.64
N LYS A 245 -13.37 0.12 -21.28
CA LYS A 245 -12.63 1.24 -20.65
C LYS A 245 -13.45 1.97 -19.58
N THR A 246 -14.78 2.01 -19.73
CA THR A 246 -15.66 2.70 -18.81
C THR A 246 -15.84 1.96 -17.48
N ARG A 247 -15.46 0.68 -17.41
CA ARG A 247 -15.71 -0.16 -16.25
C ARG A 247 -14.96 0.29 -15.00
N TYR A 248 -13.75 0.80 -15.16
CA TYR A 248 -12.87 1.15 -14.04
C TYR A 248 -12.85 2.64 -13.69
N PHE A 249 -13.00 3.52 -14.68
CA PHE A 249 -12.65 4.93 -14.53
C PHE A 249 -13.77 5.94 -14.78
N LEU A 250 -14.91 5.53 -15.33
CA LEU A 250 -16.00 6.48 -15.58
C LEU A 250 -17.15 6.28 -14.59
N PRO A 251 -17.78 7.39 -14.17
CA PRO A 251 -18.92 7.38 -13.28
C PRO A 251 -20.15 6.66 -13.84
#